data_799367e467dd0dc15783abee2784c976
#
_entry.id   799367e467dd0dc15783abee2784c976
#
_cell.length_a   1.000
_cell.length_b   1.000
_cell.length_c   1.000
_cell.angle_alpha   90.00
_cell.angle_beta   90.00
_cell.angle_gamma   90.00
#
_symmetry.space_group_name_H-M   'P 1'
#
loop_
_entity.id
_entity.type
_entity.pdbx_description
1 polymer ?
#
loop_
_entity_poly.entity_id
_entity_poly.type
_entity_poly.pdbx_seq_one_letter_code
_entity_poly.pdbx_strand_id
1 'polypeptide(L)'
;MLDFMLPEKHAISILKKDHDTVKELFDRFEKTDAAAEKENIIARAVMELKIHATIEEEIFYPTVRKEVDPDLMNEADEEHHVARVLIAELDSKGGGGSHRNAKFTVLAESVRHHIKEEENEMLPKAKDADIDFEELGQRMLDRKKELKENGIPKDLEHAMVARVNGRDDSPAAASRKAAPKAKKTAKGTDSAHERTSRGGSTHASR
;
A
#
# COMPACT_ATOMS: atom_id res chain seq x y z
N MET A 1 -31.45 -2.93 -11.41
CA MET A 1 -31.01 -2.14 -10.27
C MET A 1 -30.48 -0.84 -10.81
N LEU A 2 -31.05 0.31 -10.41
CA LEU A 2 -30.49 1.61 -10.73
C LEU A 2 -29.16 1.70 -10.00
N ASP A 3 -28.07 1.60 -10.74
CA ASP A 3 -26.72 1.88 -10.23
C ASP A 3 -26.71 3.38 -9.90
N PHE A 4 -26.88 3.70 -8.62
CA PHE A 4 -26.87 5.08 -8.15
C PHE A 4 -25.46 5.58 -8.36
N MET A 5 -25.23 6.36 -9.42
CA MET A 5 -23.92 6.92 -9.72
C MET A 5 -23.45 7.71 -8.51
N LEU A 6 -22.36 7.24 -7.90
CA LEU A 6 -21.71 7.97 -6.81
C LEU A 6 -21.23 9.34 -7.33
N PRO A 7 -21.21 10.39 -6.49
CA PRO A 7 -20.69 11.70 -6.89
C PRO A 7 -19.28 11.61 -7.47
N GLU A 8 -18.93 12.49 -8.41
CA GLU A 8 -17.60 12.50 -9.04
C GLU A 8 -16.44 12.66 -8.04
N LYS A 9 -16.70 13.34 -6.91
CA LYS A 9 -15.72 13.56 -5.85
C LYS A 9 -15.68 12.44 -4.81
N HIS A 10 -16.54 11.46 -4.91
CA HIS A 10 -16.53 10.32 -4.01
C HIS A 10 -15.26 9.50 -4.21
N ALA A 11 -14.55 9.13 -3.14
CA ALA A 11 -13.25 8.43 -3.22
C ALA A 11 -13.31 7.18 -4.12
N ILE A 12 -14.35 6.36 -3.97
CA ILE A 12 -14.55 5.15 -4.80
C ILE A 12 -14.74 5.51 -6.29
N SER A 13 -15.42 6.62 -6.60
CA SER A 13 -15.57 7.06 -8.00
C SER A 13 -14.25 7.47 -8.63
N ILE A 14 -13.37 8.10 -7.83
CA ILE A 14 -12.04 8.50 -8.26
C ILE A 14 -11.19 7.27 -8.59
N LEU A 15 -11.17 6.27 -7.71
CA LEU A 15 -10.44 5.02 -7.93
C LEU A 15 -10.93 4.31 -9.20
N LYS A 16 -12.24 4.11 -9.33
CA LYS A 16 -12.83 3.46 -10.51
C LYS A 16 -12.50 4.20 -11.81
N LYS A 17 -12.47 5.53 -11.80
CA LYS A 17 -12.07 6.32 -12.96
C LYS A 17 -10.60 6.12 -13.32
N ASP A 18 -9.74 5.96 -12.34
CA ASP A 18 -8.33 5.65 -12.57
C ASP A 18 -8.17 4.23 -13.12
N HIS A 19 -8.89 3.26 -12.57
CA HIS A 19 -8.96 1.90 -13.09
C HIS A 19 -9.37 1.87 -14.57
N ASP A 20 -10.42 2.60 -14.93
CA ASP A 20 -10.86 2.67 -16.33
C ASP A 20 -9.80 3.29 -17.24
N THR A 21 -9.09 4.33 -16.74
CA THR A 21 -8.00 4.95 -17.49
C THR A 21 -6.87 3.97 -17.76
N VAL A 22 -6.44 3.20 -16.78
CA VAL A 22 -5.33 2.24 -16.98
C VAL A 22 -5.77 1.03 -17.79
N LYS A 23 -7.01 0.54 -17.60
CA LYS A 23 -7.60 -0.54 -18.43
C LYS A 23 -7.63 -0.13 -19.91
N GLU A 24 -8.02 1.12 -20.21
CA GLU A 24 -8.00 1.65 -21.60
C GLU A 24 -6.58 1.68 -22.18
N LEU A 25 -5.58 2.08 -21.39
CA LEU A 25 -4.18 2.07 -21.82
C LEU A 25 -3.68 0.66 -22.12
N PHE A 26 -4.02 -0.33 -21.29
CA PHE A 26 -3.70 -1.72 -21.53
C PHE A 26 -4.34 -2.24 -22.81
N ASP A 27 -5.61 -1.96 -23.04
CA ASP A 27 -6.32 -2.37 -24.25
C ASP A 27 -5.73 -1.73 -25.51
N ARG A 28 -5.29 -0.47 -25.43
CA ARG A 28 -4.62 0.20 -26.55
C ARG A 28 -3.26 -0.40 -26.84
N PHE A 29 -2.50 -0.77 -25.80
CA PHE A 29 -1.21 -1.42 -25.95
C PHE A 29 -1.33 -2.76 -26.69
N GLU A 30 -2.37 -3.54 -26.37
CA GLU A 30 -2.63 -4.84 -27.00
C GLU A 30 -3.04 -4.70 -28.48
N LYS A 31 -3.71 -3.60 -28.85
CA LYS A 31 -4.24 -3.35 -30.19
C LYS A 31 -3.24 -2.73 -31.15
N THR A 32 -2.15 -2.12 -30.67
CA THR A 32 -1.16 -1.47 -31.54
C THR A 32 0.09 -2.32 -31.72
N ASP A 33 0.65 -2.32 -32.94
CA ASP A 33 1.97 -2.91 -33.23
C ASP A 33 3.05 -1.83 -33.39
N ALA A 34 2.67 -0.55 -33.36
CA ALA A 34 3.60 0.56 -33.54
C ALA A 34 4.49 0.72 -32.30
N ALA A 35 5.77 0.48 -32.41
CA ALA A 35 6.73 0.52 -31.31
C ALA A 35 6.73 1.86 -30.56
N ALA A 36 6.68 2.99 -31.28
CA ALA A 36 6.64 4.32 -30.67
C ALA A 36 5.35 4.55 -29.87
N GLU A 37 4.21 4.03 -30.34
CA GLU A 37 2.95 4.12 -29.62
C GLU A 37 2.98 3.25 -28.36
N LYS A 38 3.51 2.03 -28.44
CA LYS A 38 3.72 1.16 -27.25
C LYS A 38 4.53 1.86 -26.18
N GLU A 39 5.64 2.50 -26.53
CA GLU A 39 6.47 3.24 -25.57
C GLU A 39 5.71 4.40 -24.90
N ASN A 40 4.93 5.16 -25.68
CA ASN A 40 4.12 6.24 -25.14
C ASN A 40 3.02 5.72 -24.18
N ILE A 41 2.40 4.60 -24.53
CA ILE A 41 1.39 3.96 -23.68
C ILE A 41 2.02 3.45 -22.37
N ILE A 42 3.16 2.77 -22.45
CA ILE A 42 3.89 2.28 -21.28
C ILE A 42 4.23 3.45 -20.35
N ALA A 43 4.84 4.51 -20.88
CA ALA A 43 5.23 5.68 -20.07
C ALA A 43 4.02 6.32 -19.38
N ARG A 44 2.90 6.45 -20.07
CA ARG A 44 1.67 6.99 -19.52
C ARG A 44 1.06 6.09 -18.47
N ALA A 45 0.95 4.79 -18.72
CA ALA A 45 0.40 3.82 -17.78
C ALA A 45 1.24 3.74 -16.50
N VAL A 46 2.56 3.72 -16.61
CA VAL A 46 3.48 3.75 -15.47
C VAL A 46 3.25 4.99 -14.61
N MET A 47 3.07 6.18 -15.22
CA MET A 47 2.80 7.41 -14.48
C MET A 47 1.45 7.36 -13.76
N GLU A 48 0.36 6.96 -14.46
CA GLU A 48 -0.97 6.89 -13.85
C GLU A 48 -1.00 5.84 -12.73
N LEU A 49 -0.36 4.68 -12.90
CA LEU A 49 -0.25 3.64 -11.86
C LEU A 49 0.53 4.11 -10.63
N LYS A 50 1.64 4.83 -10.81
CA LYS A 50 2.39 5.41 -9.68
C LYS A 50 1.53 6.38 -8.87
N ILE A 51 0.79 7.26 -9.54
CA ILE A 51 -0.08 8.24 -8.89
C ILE A 51 -1.21 7.52 -8.15
N HIS A 52 -1.86 6.56 -8.80
CA HIS A 52 -2.94 5.77 -8.27
C HIS A 52 -2.51 5.01 -7.00
N ALA A 53 -1.46 4.20 -7.08
CA ALA A 53 -0.93 3.48 -5.92
C ALA A 53 -0.54 4.43 -4.76
N THR A 54 -0.03 5.62 -5.07
CA THR A 54 0.32 6.61 -4.02
C THR A 54 -0.91 7.11 -3.28
N ILE A 55 -2.00 7.48 -3.98
CA ILE A 55 -3.21 7.97 -3.29
C ILE A 55 -3.93 6.87 -2.51
N GLU A 56 -3.85 5.62 -2.93
CA GLU A 56 -4.37 4.49 -2.18
C GLU A 56 -3.56 4.21 -0.92
N GLU A 57 -2.25 4.07 -1.04
CA GLU A 57 -1.37 3.71 0.07
C GLU A 57 -1.24 4.84 1.12
N GLU A 58 -1.29 6.11 0.70
CA GLU A 58 -1.18 7.24 1.62
C GLU A 58 -2.52 7.66 2.24
N ILE A 59 -3.65 7.47 1.53
CA ILE A 59 -4.92 8.08 1.91
C ILE A 59 -6.05 7.07 2.03
N PHE A 60 -6.33 6.28 0.99
CA PHE A 60 -7.50 5.41 0.95
C PHE A 60 -7.35 4.20 1.87
N TYR A 61 -6.34 3.36 1.66
CA TYR A 61 -6.13 2.14 2.45
C TYR A 61 -5.98 2.39 3.96
N PRO A 62 -5.21 3.39 4.43
CA PRO A 62 -5.16 3.68 5.87
C PRO A 62 -6.51 4.03 6.47
N THR A 63 -7.41 4.63 5.67
CA THR A 63 -8.74 5.04 6.13
C THR A 63 -9.69 3.85 6.20
N VAL A 64 -9.69 2.96 5.19
CA VAL A 64 -10.65 1.84 5.11
C VAL A 64 -10.15 0.54 5.77
N ARG A 65 -8.88 0.44 6.13
CA ARG A 65 -8.23 -0.80 6.60
C ARG A 65 -8.91 -1.49 7.78
N LYS A 66 -9.59 -0.73 8.63
CA LYS A 66 -10.30 -1.28 9.79
C LYS A 66 -11.68 -1.86 9.45
N GLU A 67 -12.21 -1.45 8.31
CA GLU A 67 -13.56 -1.77 7.84
C GLU A 67 -13.55 -2.90 6.80
N VAL A 68 -12.37 -3.22 6.26
CA VAL A 68 -12.17 -4.26 5.25
C VAL A 68 -11.46 -5.45 5.87
N ASP A 69 -11.72 -6.63 5.33
CA ASP A 69 -11.09 -7.88 5.75
C ASP A 69 -9.56 -7.76 5.73
N PRO A 70 -8.86 -8.11 6.82
CA PRO A 70 -7.40 -8.02 6.88
C PRO A 70 -6.69 -8.83 5.81
N ASP A 71 -7.22 -9.98 5.39
CA ASP A 71 -6.58 -10.83 4.38
C ASP A 71 -6.66 -10.16 3.00
N LEU A 72 -7.80 -9.55 2.64
CA LEU A 72 -7.92 -8.74 1.41
C LEU A 72 -6.96 -7.55 1.41
N MET A 73 -6.81 -6.87 2.55
CA MET A 73 -5.88 -5.74 2.66
C MET A 73 -4.42 -6.18 2.53
N ASN A 74 -4.07 -7.34 3.08
CA ASN A 74 -2.71 -7.89 2.97
C ASN A 74 -2.43 -8.35 1.52
N GLU A 75 -3.41 -8.95 0.84
CA GLU A 75 -3.31 -9.35 -0.56
C GLU A 75 -3.10 -8.14 -1.47
N ALA A 76 -3.90 -7.08 -1.31
CA ALA A 76 -3.70 -5.83 -2.04
C ALA A 76 -2.32 -5.20 -1.80
N ASP A 77 -1.80 -5.21 -0.56
CA ASP A 77 -0.45 -4.74 -0.24
C ASP A 77 0.63 -5.51 -1.03
N GLU A 78 0.49 -6.85 -1.16
CA GLU A 78 1.44 -7.68 -1.91
C GLU A 78 1.29 -7.54 -3.43
N GLU A 79 0.07 -7.38 -3.95
CA GLU A 79 -0.18 -7.09 -5.36
C GLU A 79 0.44 -5.74 -5.77
N HIS A 80 0.28 -4.72 -4.94
CA HIS A 80 0.95 -3.43 -5.08
C HIS A 80 2.48 -3.57 -5.06
N HIS A 81 3.01 -4.45 -4.18
CA HIS A 81 4.44 -4.72 -4.15
C HIS A 81 4.93 -5.30 -5.48
N VAL A 82 4.25 -6.30 -6.04
CA VAL A 82 4.59 -6.91 -7.33
C VAL A 82 4.49 -5.88 -8.47
N ALA A 83 3.41 -5.10 -8.51
CA ALA A 83 3.22 -4.04 -9.50
C ALA A 83 4.36 -3.01 -9.44
N ARG A 84 4.77 -2.56 -8.25
CA ARG A 84 5.88 -1.61 -8.06
C ARG A 84 7.21 -2.12 -8.61
N VAL A 85 7.52 -3.42 -8.45
CA VAL A 85 8.73 -4.02 -9.04
C VAL A 85 8.74 -3.83 -10.55
N LEU A 86 7.65 -4.20 -11.21
CA LEU A 86 7.53 -4.10 -12.67
C LEU A 86 7.52 -2.64 -13.14
N ILE A 87 6.85 -1.76 -12.42
CA ILE A 87 6.83 -0.32 -12.67
C ILE A 87 8.24 0.26 -12.60
N ALA A 88 9.00 -0.04 -11.55
CA ALA A 88 10.37 0.46 -11.38
C ALA A 88 11.30 -0.02 -12.50
N GLU A 89 11.16 -1.28 -12.93
CA GLU A 89 11.91 -1.81 -14.05
C GLU A 89 11.53 -1.17 -15.40
N LEU A 90 10.24 -0.85 -15.60
CA LEU A 90 9.74 -0.19 -16.81
C LEU A 90 10.09 1.29 -16.87
N ASP A 91 10.18 1.97 -15.72
CA ASP A 91 10.49 3.40 -15.62
C ASP A 91 11.99 3.71 -15.77
N SER A 92 12.86 2.73 -15.52
CA SER A 92 14.29 2.90 -15.67
C SER A 92 14.69 3.17 -17.13
N LYS A 93 15.71 4.02 -17.36
CA LYS A 93 16.25 4.28 -18.70
C LYS A 93 16.72 2.99 -19.35
N GLY A 94 16.07 2.62 -20.46
CA GLY A 94 16.29 1.33 -21.13
C GLY A 94 15.69 0.14 -20.39
N GLY A 95 14.82 0.42 -19.41
CA GLY A 95 14.19 -0.57 -18.56
C GLY A 95 13.42 -1.62 -19.34
N GLY A 96 13.66 -2.87 -18.97
CA GLY A 96 13.03 -4.02 -19.59
C GLY A 96 13.79 -4.57 -20.81
N GLY A 97 14.68 -3.80 -21.46
CA GLY A 97 15.43 -4.28 -22.62
C GLY A 97 14.53 -4.95 -23.66
N SER A 98 14.95 -6.10 -24.20
CA SER A 98 14.16 -6.90 -25.17
C SER A 98 12.86 -7.47 -24.60
N HIS A 99 12.67 -7.48 -23.26
CA HIS A 99 11.48 -7.99 -22.58
C HIS A 99 10.51 -6.89 -22.16
N ARG A 100 10.73 -5.64 -22.54
CA ARG A 100 9.92 -4.49 -22.10
C ARG A 100 8.43 -4.67 -22.34
N ASN A 101 8.05 -5.08 -23.54
CA ASN A 101 6.65 -5.34 -23.87
C ASN A 101 6.08 -6.50 -23.04
N ALA A 102 6.85 -7.59 -22.86
CA ALA A 102 6.43 -8.72 -22.05
C ALA A 102 6.25 -8.33 -20.57
N LYS A 103 7.16 -7.49 -20.04
CA LYS A 103 7.00 -6.97 -18.66
C LYS A 103 5.74 -6.11 -18.51
N PHE A 104 5.46 -5.28 -19.51
CA PHE A 104 4.24 -4.47 -19.48
C PHE A 104 2.99 -5.33 -19.60
N THR A 105 2.99 -6.40 -20.41
CA THR A 105 1.88 -7.36 -20.46
C THR A 105 1.64 -8.01 -19.09
N VAL A 106 2.70 -8.49 -18.43
CA VAL A 106 2.58 -9.10 -17.08
C VAL A 106 2.08 -8.08 -16.04
N LEU A 107 2.57 -6.83 -16.11
CA LEU A 107 2.07 -5.75 -15.26
C LEU A 107 0.56 -5.51 -15.49
N ALA A 108 0.14 -5.45 -16.76
CA ALA A 108 -1.27 -5.24 -17.11
C ALA A 108 -2.17 -6.38 -16.61
N GLU A 109 -1.73 -7.63 -16.71
CA GLU A 109 -2.46 -8.80 -16.19
C GLU A 109 -2.59 -8.73 -14.66
N SER A 110 -1.49 -8.44 -13.96
CA SER A 110 -1.47 -8.31 -12.50
C SER A 110 -2.38 -7.16 -12.04
N VAL A 111 -2.30 -5.99 -12.67
CA VAL A 111 -3.13 -4.84 -12.31
C VAL A 111 -4.61 -5.08 -12.61
N ARG A 112 -4.95 -5.75 -13.72
CA ARG A 112 -6.35 -6.11 -14.01
C ARG A 112 -6.92 -7.07 -12.97
N HIS A 113 -6.10 -8.00 -12.46
CA HIS A 113 -6.50 -8.91 -11.39
C HIS A 113 -6.80 -8.13 -10.12
N HIS A 114 -5.87 -7.31 -9.68
CA HIS A 114 -6.02 -6.42 -8.53
C HIS A 114 -7.28 -5.55 -8.62
N ILE A 115 -7.47 -4.82 -9.72
CA ILE A 115 -8.66 -3.99 -9.94
C ILE A 115 -9.96 -4.80 -9.80
N LYS A 116 -9.98 -6.02 -10.33
CA LYS A 116 -11.16 -6.89 -10.26
C LYS A 116 -11.49 -7.26 -8.82
N GLU A 117 -10.51 -7.60 -8.00
CA GLU A 117 -10.72 -7.95 -6.59
C GLU A 117 -11.10 -6.72 -5.78
N GLU A 118 -10.42 -5.60 -6.00
CA GLU A 118 -10.75 -4.36 -5.34
C GLU A 118 -12.18 -3.90 -5.66
N GLU A 119 -12.57 -3.85 -6.93
CA GLU A 119 -13.90 -3.39 -7.35
C GLU A 119 -15.03 -4.33 -6.91
N ASN A 120 -14.78 -5.64 -6.81
CA ASN A 120 -15.81 -6.62 -6.48
C ASN A 120 -15.88 -7.00 -5.00
N GLU A 121 -14.78 -6.86 -4.26
CA GLU A 121 -14.69 -7.33 -2.88
C GLU A 121 -14.36 -6.23 -1.89
N MET A 122 -13.32 -5.42 -2.14
CA MET A 122 -12.84 -4.42 -1.20
C MET A 122 -13.71 -3.16 -1.18
N LEU A 123 -13.93 -2.52 -2.34
CA LEU A 123 -14.69 -1.27 -2.44
C LEU A 123 -16.14 -1.41 -2.00
N PRO A 124 -16.86 -2.53 -2.26
CA PRO A 124 -18.20 -2.74 -1.70
C PRO A 124 -18.21 -2.78 -0.18
N LYS A 125 -17.24 -3.46 0.45
CA LYS A 125 -17.13 -3.53 1.92
C LYS A 125 -16.75 -2.16 2.51
N ALA A 126 -15.81 -1.47 1.88
CA ALA A 126 -15.42 -0.12 2.29
C ALA A 126 -16.60 0.87 2.22
N LYS A 127 -17.44 0.77 1.19
CA LYS A 127 -18.60 1.66 0.98
C LYS A 127 -19.60 1.63 2.13
N ASP A 128 -19.71 0.50 2.81
CA ASP A 128 -20.66 0.32 3.93
C ASP A 128 -20.12 0.88 5.26
N ALA A 129 -18.88 1.39 5.29
CA ALA A 129 -18.25 1.98 6.46
C ALA A 129 -18.77 3.41 6.74
N ASP A 130 -18.70 3.81 8.01
CA ASP A 130 -19.02 5.19 8.46
C ASP A 130 -17.84 6.13 8.15
N ILE A 131 -17.64 6.42 6.86
CA ILE A 131 -16.55 7.25 6.33
C ILE A 131 -17.13 8.35 5.46
N ASP A 132 -16.65 9.59 5.62
CA ASP A 132 -16.95 10.68 4.68
C ASP A 132 -16.12 10.49 3.38
N PHE A 133 -16.69 9.75 2.43
CA PHE A 133 -16.05 9.47 1.15
C PHE A 133 -15.93 10.68 0.22
N GLU A 134 -16.66 11.76 0.44
CA GLU A 134 -16.50 13.00 -0.33
C GLU A 134 -15.30 13.80 0.19
N GLU A 135 -15.15 13.91 1.51
CA GLU A 135 -13.95 14.51 2.11
C GLU A 135 -12.68 13.69 1.76
N LEU A 136 -12.77 12.38 1.89
CA LEU A 136 -11.68 11.47 1.50
C LEU A 136 -11.30 11.65 0.04
N GLY A 137 -12.28 11.70 -0.85
CA GLY A 137 -12.08 11.92 -2.27
C GLY A 137 -11.47 13.28 -2.59
N GLN A 138 -11.86 14.35 -1.87
CA GLN A 138 -11.24 15.66 -2.06
C GLN A 138 -9.74 15.61 -1.69
N ARG A 139 -9.36 14.96 -0.60
CA ARG A 139 -7.95 14.76 -0.20
C ARG A 139 -7.17 13.98 -1.27
N MET A 140 -7.77 12.94 -1.83
CA MET A 140 -7.18 12.15 -2.92
C MET A 140 -6.98 13.00 -4.18
N LEU A 141 -7.95 13.82 -4.57
CA LEU A 141 -7.85 14.71 -5.73
C LEU A 141 -6.77 15.77 -5.54
N ASP A 142 -6.66 16.37 -4.36
CA ASP A 142 -5.62 17.36 -4.05
C ASP A 142 -4.23 16.73 -4.13
N ARG A 143 -4.05 15.54 -3.56
CA ARG A 143 -2.79 14.80 -3.64
C ARG A 143 -2.45 14.39 -5.08
N LYS A 144 -3.43 13.92 -5.83
CA LYS A 144 -3.28 13.56 -7.24
C LYS A 144 -2.86 14.75 -8.10
N LYS A 145 -3.43 15.92 -7.84
CA LYS A 145 -3.05 17.17 -8.49
C LYS A 145 -1.60 17.53 -8.16
N GLU A 146 -1.22 17.49 -6.89
CA GLU A 146 0.15 17.76 -6.44
C GLU A 146 1.16 16.84 -7.15
N LEU A 147 0.89 15.54 -7.20
CA LEU A 147 1.76 14.56 -7.86
C LEU A 147 1.88 14.82 -9.37
N LYS A 148 0.81 15.26 -10.04
CA LYS A 148 0.83 15.60 -11.46
C LYS A 148 1.61 16.90 -11.76
N GLU A 149 1.53 17.88 -10.87
CA GLU A 149 2.20 19.18 -11.04
C GLU A 149 3.68 19.15 -10.65
N ASN A 150 4.01 18.46 -9.56
CA ASN A 150 5.36 18.49 -8.96
C ASN A 150 6.18 17.20 -9.27
N GLY A 151 5.55 16.20 -9.88
CA GLY A 151 6.12 14.87 -10.03
C GLY A 151 6.05 14.05 -8.74
N ILE A 152 6.37 12.77 -8.86
CA ILE A 152 6.42 11.86 -7.71
C ILE A 152 7.70 12.13 -6.92
N PRO A 153 7.64 12.38 -5.61
CA PRO A 153 8.82 12.60 -4.80
C PRO A 153 9.82 11.43 -4.87
N LYS A 154 11.12 11.75 -4.96
CA LYS A 154 12.16 10.72 -5.11
C LYS A 154 12.28 9.78 -3.91
N ASP A 155 11.92 10.24 -2.73
CA ASP A 155 11.85 9.43 -1.51
C ASP A 155 10.72 8.39 -1.59
N LEU A 156 9.58 8.73 -2.19
CA LEU A 156 8.52 7.77 -2.51
C LEU A 156 8.96 6.77 -3.58
N GLU A 157 9.63 7.22 -4.64
CA GLU A 157 10.21 6.32 -5.65
C GLU A 157 11.26 5.39 -5.03
N HIS A 158 12.14 5.91 -4.16
CA HIS A 158 13.12 5.10 -3.44
C HIS A 158 12.46 4.14 -2.44
N ALA A 159 11.40 4.55 -1.75
CA ALA A 159 10.65 3.67 -0.85
C ALA A 159 9.95 2.54 -1.64
N MET A 160 9.43 2.83 -2.82
CA MET A 160 8.89 1.82 -3.73
C MET A 160 9.95 0.78 -4.14
N VAL A 161 11.18 1.22 -4.43
CA VAL A 161 12.30 0.34 -4.81
C VAL A 161 12.95 -0.35 -3.60
N ALA A 162 13.04 0.32 -2.45
CA ALA A 162 13.68 -0.22 -1.26
C ALA A 162 12.89 -1.37 -0.64
N ARG A 163 11.56 -1.34 -0.69
CA ARG A 163 10.69 -2.47 -0.32
C ARG A 163 10.97 -3.70 -1.18
N VAL A 164 11.26 -3.50 -2.48
CA VAL A 164 11.68 -4.56 -3.42
C VAL A 164 12.97 -5.24 -2.98
N ASN A 165 13.89 -4.52 -2.35
CA ASN A 165 15.20 -5.02 -1.91
C ASN A 165 15.23 -5.51 -0.45
N GLY A 166 14.07 -5.65 0.21
CA GLY A 166 13.97 -6.11 1.60
C GLY A 166 14.54 -5.14 2.64
N ARG A 167 14.73 -3.88 2.29
CA ARG A 167 15.10 -2.80 3.20
C ARG A 167 13.86 -2.01 3.57
N ASP A 168 13.40 -2.21 4.81
CA ASP A 168 12.30 -1.40 5.38
C ASP A 168 12.85 -0.04 5.80
N ASP A 169 13.01 0.87 4.82
CA ASP A 169 13.38 2.26 5.02
C ASP A 169 12.13 3.17 5.05
N SER A 170 10.95 2.63 5.36
CA SER A 170 9.73 3.43 5.42
C SER A 170 9.81 4.52 6.51
N PRO A 171 9.25 5.71 6.30
CA PRO A 171 9.19 6.79 7.32
C PRO A 171 8.55 6.33 8.64
N ALA A 172 7.64 5.35 8.59
CA ALA A 172 7.04 4.72 9.76
C ALA A 172 8.03 3.90 10.60
N ALA A 173 9.07 3.30 10.00
CA ALA A 173 10.13 2.58 10.70
C ALA A 173 11.11 3.53 11.40
N ALA A 174 11.38 4.69 10.80
CA ALA A 174 12.21 5.73 11.41
C ALA A 174 11.59 6.31 12.69
N SER A 175 10.26 6.47 12.73
CA SER A 175 9.52 6.94 13.91
C SER A 175 9.57 5.96 15.07
N ARG A 176 9.67 4.66 14.82
CA ARG A 176 9.77 3.61 15.88
C ARG A 176 11.14 3.53 16.51
N LYS A 177 12.22 3.92 15.83
CA LYS A 177 13.59 3.96 16.37
C LYS A 177 13.86 5.16 17.27
N ALA A 178 13.02 6.18 17.25
CA ALA A 178 13.19 7.43 18.02
C ALA A 178 12.48 7.44 19.39
N ALA A 179 11.83 6.37 19.83
CA ALA A 179 11.24 6.28 21.16
C ALA A 179 12.34 6.17 22.23
N PRO A 180 12.42 7.07 23.22
CA PRO A 180 13.45 7.01 24.25
C PRO A 180 13.27 5.78 25.13
N LYS A 181 14.33 4.98 25.29
CA LYS A 181 14.37 3.88 26.28
C LYS A 181 14.07 4.44 27.66
N ALA A 182 12.95 4.05 28.24
CA ALA A 182 12.60 4.36 29.63
C ALA A 182 13.72 3.84 30.54
N LYS A 183 14.39 4.75 31.29
CA LYS A 183 15.33 4.42 32.33
C LYS A 183 14.59 3.69 33.44
N LYS A 184 14.89 2.41 33.65
CA LYS A 184 14.54 1.71 34.89
C LYS A 184 15.37 2.32 36.02
N THR A 185 14.73 3.12 36.86
CA THR A 185 15.29 3.51 38.13
C THR A 185 15.19 2.32 39.07
N ALA A 186 16.34 1.76 39.37
CA ALA A 186 16.49 0.82 40.47
C ALA A 186 16.37 1.60 41.79
N LYS A 187 15.35 1.30 42.60
CA LYS A 187 15.24 1.79 43.95
C LYS A 187 15.66 0.62 44.87
N GLY A 188 16.88 0.72 45.38
CA GLY A 188 17.34 -0.10 46.45
C GLY A 188 16.63 0.27 47.75
N THR A 189 16.25 -0.72 48.52
CA THR A 189 16.09 -0.61 49.97
C THR A 189 16.65 -1.86 50.58
N ASP A 190 17.74 -1.61 51.24
CA ASP A 190 18.39 -2.43 52.24
C ASP A 190 17.49 -2.51 53.48
N SER A 191 17.29 -3.67 54.08
CA SER A 191 17.16 -3.82 55.52
C SER A 191 17.28 -5.28 55.95
N ALA A 192 18.15 -5.45 56.89
CA ALA A 192 18.63 -6.64 57.51
C ALA A 192 17.70 -7.20 58.60
N HIS A 193 18.08 -8.40 59.03
CA HIS A 193 17.75 -9.05 60.31
C HIS A 193 16.40 -9.77 60.40
N GLU A 194 16.23 -10.97 60.89
CA GLU A 194 16.92 -11.70 61.97
C GLU A 194 16.47 -13.18 61.99
N ARG A 195 17.30 -14.00 62.59
CA ARG A 195 17.20 -15.42 62.89
C ARG A 195 15.92 -15.84 63.67
N THR A 196 15.48 -17.07 63.48
CA THR A 196 15.44 -18.19 64.46
C THR A 196 14.67 -19.36 63.87
N SER A 197 15.27 -20.48 63.70
CA SER A 197 15.39 -21.74 64.39
C SER A 197 14.09 -22.53 64.69
N ARG A 198 14.21 -23.82 64.38
CA ARG A 198 13.48 -25.03 64.86
C ARG A 198 12.13 -25.27 64.17
N GLY A 199 11.82 -26.44 63.75
CA GLY A 199 12.18 -27.78 64.04
C GLY A 199 11.00 -28.67 63.67
N GLY A 200 11.28 -29.88 63.32
CA GLY A 200 10.45 -31.04 63.60
C GLY A 200 9.43 -31.47 62.52
N SER A 201 9.80 -32.42 61.75
CA SER A 201 9.45 -33.83 61.96
C SER A 201 8.09 -34.32 61.48
N THR A 202 8.17 -35.26 60.55
CA THR A 202 7.48 -36.54 60.42
C THR A 202 6.07 -36.68 59.87
N HIS A 203 6.02 -37.71 59.02
CA HIS A 203 5.01 -38.75 58.78
C HIS A 203 3.91 -38.42 57.77
N ALA A 204 3.97 -39.12 56.65
CA ALA A 204 3.62 -40.51 56.31
C ALA A 204 2.14 -40.69 55.89
N SER A 205 2.05 -41.26 54.73
CA SER A 205 1.05 -42.25 54.25
C SER A 205 -0.42 -41.85 54.13
N ARG A 206 -0.97 -41.79 53.03
CA ARG A 206 -1.65 -42.86 52.27
C ARG A 206 -2.06 -42.33 50.91
#